data_821598b10fb6bc7951f3f8d55b6e23c5
#
_entry.id   821598b10fb6bc7951f3f8d55b6e23c5
#
_cell.length_a   1.000
_cell.length_b   1.000
_cell.length_c   1.000
_cell.angle_alpha   90.00
_cell.angle_beta   90.00
_cell.angle_gamma   90.00
#
_symmetry.space_group_name_H-M   'P 1'
#
loop_
_entity.id
_entity.type
_entity.pdbx_description
1 polymer ?
#
loop_
_entity_poly.entity_id
_entity_poly.type
_entity_poly.pdbx_seq_one_letter_code
_entity_poly.pdbx_strand_id
1 'polypeptide(L)'
;LSIRRQRQMCIRDSIRQLQAGTMTFDDFLRRGLVEYLDVNEENDSNIALFEHSIGPSTTHLEIECFTLLGACAGLIPYPHHNQSPRNTYQCAMGKQAIGAIGYNQLNRIDTLLYLMVYPQKPMVSTKTIELIGYDKLPAGQNAMVAVMSFSGYDIEDALVMNCASLDRGFGRCQVMRKQSTVLRKYANGTFDRLADAPVNEHGEPLRRFEALEADGISGAGERLEPGDVYINKQIPTNANDNSAGTMLNSAITYKNAPLSYKSPVEGYIDQVLISDTDSDQTLVKSLIRQTRRPELGDKFSSRHGQKGVIGLIVPQADMPFNDQGICPDTVSYTHLT
;
A
#
# COMPACT_ATOMS: atom_id res chain seq x y z
N LEU A 1 -14.73 19.29 -18.36
CA LEU A 1 -15.06 19.00 -19.76
C LEU A 1 -16.54 19.27 -19.99
N SER A 2 -16.89 20.08 -20.99
CA SER A 2 -18.29 20.43 -21.28
C SER A 2 -18.63 20.30 -22.75
N ILE A 3 -19.93 20.17 -23.06
CA ILE A 3 -20.46 19.99 -24.41
C ILE A 3 -21.23 21.22 -24.85
N ARG A 4 -20.90 21.79 -26.02
CA ARG A 4 -21.63 22.95 -26.59
C ARG A 4 -23.01 22.55 -27.07
N ARG A 5 -24.04 23.29 -26.64
CA ARG A 5 -25.46 23.06 -26.96
C ARG A 5 -25.78 23.05 -28.45
N GLN A 6 -25.16 23.92 -29.25
CA GLN A 6 -25.48 24.12 -30.69
C GLN A 6 -25.22 22.90 -31.59
N ARG A 7 -24.58 21.83 -31.05
CA ARG A 7 -24.19 20.63 -31.80
C ARG A 7 -24.82 19.33 -31.30
N GLN A 8 -25.93 19.40 -30.56
CA GLN A 8 -26.56 18.24 -29.93
C GLN A 8 -26.93 17.11 -30.92
N MET A 9 -27.37 17.44 -32.17
CA MET A 9 -27.67 16.40 -33.18
C MET A 9 -26.40 15.67 -33.65
N CYS A 10 -25.30 16.42 -33.85
CA CYS A 10 -24.02 15.86 -34.28
C CYS A 10 -23.38 14.98 -33.17
N ILE A 11 -23.68 15.27 -31.90
CA ILE A 11 -23.17 14.49 -30.75
C ILE A 11 -23.73 13.07 -30.74
N ARG A 12 -25.03 12.89 -30.95
CA ARG A 12 -25.64 11.55 -30.96
C ARG A 12 -25.05 10.65 -32.04
N ASP A 13 -24.82 11.17 -33.21
CA ASP A 13 -24.20 10.40 -34.31
C ASP A 13 -22.73 10.12 -34.03
N SER A 14 -22.03 11.07 -33.42
CA SER A 14 -20.64 10.92 -33.01
C SER A 14 -20.50 9.89 -31.87
N ILE A 15 -21.43 9.82 -30.91
CA ILE A 15 -21.43 8.81 -29.86
C ILE A 15 -21.64 7.41 -30.47
N ARG A 16 -22.53 7.26 -31.46
CA ARG A 16 -22.70 5.98 -32.17
C ARG A 16 -21.42 5.58 -32.91
N GLN A 17 -20.71 6.52 -33.52
CA GLN A 17 -19.42 6.27 -34.16
C GLN A 17 -18.33 5.88 -33.16
N LEU A 18 -18.32 6.49 -31.95
CA LEU A 18 -17.42 6.10 -30.87
C LEU A 18 -17.72 4.68 -30.38
N GLN A 19 -19.01 4.34 -30.20
CA GLN A 19 -19.43 2.98 -29.82
C GLN A 19 -19.09 1.94 -30.90
N ALA A 20 -19.16 2.33 -32.16
CA ALA A 20 -18.76 1.49 -33.30
C ALA A 20 -17.22 1.39 -33.49
N GLY A 21 -16.43 2.12 -32.69
CA GLY A 21 -14.98 2.12 -32.77
C GLY A 21 -14.40 2.86 -33.99
N THR A 22 -15.24 3.57 -34.76
CA THR A 22 -14.83 4.34 -35.94
C THR A 22 -14.33 5.75 -35.61
N MET A 23 -14.49 6.18 -34.36
CA MET A 23 -14.13 7.51 -33.86
C MET A 23 -13.53 7.40 -32.49
N THR A 24 -12.54 8.24 -32.18
CA THR A 24 -11.91 8.33 -30.86
C THR A 24 -12.42 9.54 -30.07
N PHE A 25 -12.17 9.59 -28.77
CA PHE A 25 -12.51 10.76 -27.95
C PHE A 25 -11.77 12.02 -28.40
N ASP A 26 -10.53 11.90 -28.87
CA ASP A 26 -9.75 13.02 -29.41
C ASP A 26 -10.43 13.67 -30.64
N ASP A 27 -11.18 12.91 -31.41
CA ASP A 27 -11.93 13.44 -32.54
C ASP A 27 -13.09 14.35 -32.09
N PHE A 28 -13.67 14.10 -30.91
CA PHE A 28 -14.65 15.04 -30.32
C PHE A 28 -14.01 16.38 -30.00
N LEU A 29 -12.80 16.38 -29.44
CA LEU A 29 -12.02 17.59 -29.15
C LEU A 29 -11.66 18.33 -30.43
N ARG A 30 -11.14 17.64 -31.45
CA ARG A 30 -10.77 18.21 -32.75
C ARG A 30 -11.96 18.83 -33.49
N ARG A 31 -13.15 18.23 -33.37
CA ARG A 31 -14.38 18.73 -33.97
C ARG A 31 -15.05 19.82 -33.13
N GLY A 32 -14.49 20.16 -31.96
CA GLY A 32 -15.05 21.16 -31.05
C GLY A 32 -16.45 20.77 -30.51
N LEU A 33 -16.74 19.47 -30.40
CA LEU A 33 -17.96 18.98 -29.79
C LEU A 33 -17.80 18.95 -28.26
N VAL A 34 -16.59 18.68 -27.81
CA VAL A 34 -16.17 18.67 -26.41
C VAL A 34 -14.95 19.57 -26.28
N GLU A 35 -14.86 20.31 -25.20
CA GLU A 35 -13.71 21.19 -24.91
C GLU A 35 -13.36 21.12 -23.41
N TYR A 36 -12.10 21.34 -23.11
CA TYR A 36 -11.64 21.56 -21.75
C TYR A 36 -11.73 23.04 -21.44
N LEU A 37 -12.38 23.37 -20.33
CA LEU A 37 -12.45 24.75 -19.84
C LEU A 37 -11.47 24.91 -18.68
N ASP A 38 -10.72 26.00 -18.68
CA ASP A 38 -9.95 26.44 -17.54
C ASP A 38 -10.85 27.21 -16.54
N VAL A 39 -10.29 27.55 -15.37
CA VAL A 39 -11.03 28.23 -14.31
C VAL A 39 -11.55 29.62 -14.79
N ASN A 40 -10.78 30.33 -15.62
CA ASN A 40 -11.16 31.66 -16.11
C ASN A 40 -12.29 31.56 -17.15
N GLU A 41 -12.21 30.59 -18.06
CA GLU A 41 -13.29 30.36 -19.04
C GLU A 41 -14.55 29.83 -18.35
N GLU A 42 -14.40 29.01 -17.29
CA GLU A 42 -15.51 28.50 -16.49
C GLU A 42 -16.29 29.65 -15.82
N ASN A 43 -15.59 30.68 -15.31
CA ASN A 43 -16.21 31.83 -14.68
C ASN A 43 -17.07 32.64 -15.67
N ASP A 44 -16.70 32.68 -16.96
CA ASP A 44 -17.42 33.37 -18.01
C ASP A 44 -18.47 32.52 -18.73
N SER A 45 -18.57 31.25 -18.37
CA SER A 45 -19.45 30.24 -18.98
C SER A 45 -20.67 29.96 -18.12
N ASN A 46 -21.82 29.77 -18.76
CA ASN A 46 -23.02 29.27 -18.10
C ASN A 46 -23.15 27.77 -18.37
N ILE A 47 -22.67 26.93 -17.42
CA ILE A 47 -22.66 25.51 -17.55
C ILE A 47 -23.91 24.90 -16.93
N ALA A 48 -24.71 24.17 -17.71
CA ALA A 48 -25.80 23.35 -17.21
C ALA A 48 -25.28 22.00 -16.73
N LEU A 49 -25.68 21.55 -15.54
CA LEU A 49 -25.29 20.24 -15.01
C LEU A 49 -26.08 19.09 -15.64
N PHE A 50 -27.34 19.34 -15.98
CA PHE A 50 -28.25 18.34 -16.55
C PHE A 50 -28.97 18.88 -17.78
N GLU A 51 -29.40 17.99 -18.68
CA GLU A 51 -30.13 18.38 -19.89
C GLU A 51 -31.39 19.21 -19.60
N HIS A 52 -32.13 18.88 -18.52
CA HIS A 52 -33.35 19.60 -18.15
C HIS A 52 -33.10 21.00 -17.60
N SER A 53 -31.86 21.31 -17.15
CA SER A 53 -31.50 22.63 -16.65
C SER A 53 -30.98 23.58 -17.73
N ILE A 54 -31.03 23.19 -19.01
CA ILE A 54 -30.57 24.02 -20.14
C ILE A 54 -31.54 25.17 -20.34
N GLY A 55 -31.05 26.40 -20.20
CA GLY A 55 -31.76 27.64 -20.46
C GLY A 55 -31.26 28.38 -21.70
N PRO A 56 -31.87 29.50 -22.06
CA PRO A 56 -31.44 30.30 -23.21
C PRO A 56 -30.02 30.84 -23.13
N SER A 57 -29.53 31.11 -21.90
CA SER A 57 -28.19 31.63 -21.62
C SER A 57 -27.13 30.53 -21.46
N THR A 58 -27.52 29.25 -21.48
CA THR A 58 -26.57 28.14 -21.27
C THR A 58 -25.59 28.05 -22.44
N THR A 59 -24.31 28.10 -22.14
CA THR A 59 -23.23 27.98 -23.14
C THR A 59 -22.73 26.55 -23.27
N HIS A 60 -22.65 25.82 -22.19
CA HIS A 60 -22.10 24.47 -22.13
C HIS A 60 -23.00 23.53 -21.32
N LEU A 61 -22.90 22.26 -21.62
CA LEU A 61 -23.52 21.18 -20.85
C LEU A 61 -22.40 20.29 -20.29
N GLU A 62 -22.44 20.04 -18.99
CA GLU A 62 -21.50 19.11 -18.34
C GLU A 62 -21.74 17.68 -18.84
N ILE A 63 -20.69 16.93 -19.12
CA ILE A 63 -20.81 15.53 -19.54
C ILE A 63 -21.40 14.70 -18.39
N GLU A 64 -20.80 14.82 -17.22
CA GLU A 64 -21.25 14.18 -16.00
C GLU A 64 -20.81 15.01 -14.78
N CYS A 65 -21.68 15.22 -13.81
CA CYS A 65 -21.39 16.06 -12.65
C CYS A 65 -20.24 15.52 -11.77
N PHE A 66 -20.09 14.21 -11.68
CA PHE A 66 -19.03 13.61 -10.86
C PHE A 66 -17.62 13.87 -11.44
N THR A 67 -17.49 14.24 -12.70
CA THR A 67 -16.19 14.55 -13.34
C THR A 67 -15.57 15.85 -12.84
N LEU A 68 -16.30 16.68 -12.07
CA LEU A 68 -15.74 17.80 -11.34
C LEU A 68 -14.68 17.36 -10.32
N LEU A 69 -14.82 16.15 -9.80
CA LEU A 69 -13.90 15.59 -8.83
C LEU A 69 -12.87 14.70 -9.53
N GLY A 70 -11.61 14.76 -9.05
CA GLY A 70 -10.58 13.84 -9.45
C GLY A 70 -10.82 12.42 -8.93
N ALA A 71 -9.97 11.46 -9.32
CA ALA A 71 -10.10 10.07 -8.92
C ALA A 71 -10.13 9.89 -7.39
N CYS A 72 -9.25 10.59 -6.66
CA CYS A 72 -9.19 10.47 -5.18
C CYS A 72 -10.45 11.01 -4.51
N ALA A 73 -10.94 12.17 -4.93
CA ALA A 73 -12.17 12.76 -4.37
C ALA A 73 -13.41 12.00 -4.82
N GLY A 74 -13.38 11.37 -5.98
CA GLY A 74 -14.45 10.55 -6.50
C GLY A 74 -14.69 9.26 -5.72
N LEU A 75 -13.75 8.82 -4.86
CA LEU A 75 -13.94 7.69 -3.95
C LEU A 75 -14.79 8.04 -2.72
N ILE A 76 -14.97 9.32 -2.43
CA ILE A 76 -15.73 9.79 -1.27
C ILE A 76 -17.22 9.66 -1.57
N PRO A 77 -18.00 8.92 -0.77
CA PRO A 77 -19.44 8.89 -0.92
C PRO A 77 -20.05 10.21 -0.42
N TYR A 78 -21.01 10.75 -1.17
CA TYR A 78 -21.68 12.02 -0.85
C TYR A 78 -20.71 13.15 -0.44
N PRO A 79 -19.73 13.52 -1.28
CA PRO A 79 -18.70 14.50 -0.91
C PRO A 79 -19.27 15.90 -0.66
N HIS A 80 -20.42 16.23 -1.27
CA HIS A 80 -21.13 17.49 -1.11
C HIS A 80 -21.84 17.63 0.27
N HIS A 81 -21.97 16.55 1.04
CA HIS A 81 -22.45 16.57 2.41
C HIS A 81 -21.35 16.86 3.43
N ASN A 82 -20.09 16.78 3.03
CA ASN A 82 -18.93 17.02 3.88
C ASN A 82 -18.48 18.49 3.80
N GLN A 83 -17.83 18.95 4.85
CA GLN A 83 -17.06 20.19 4.81
C GLN A 83 -15.84 20.00 3.88
N SER A 84 -15.52 21.02 3.06
CA SER A 84 -14.44 20.91 2.05
C SER A 84 -13.06 20.50 2.60
N PRO A 85 -12.61 20.95 3.80
CA PRO A 85 -11.36 20.47 4.37
C PRO A 85 -11.36 18.95 4.64
N ARG A 86 -12.51 18.36 4.97
CA ARG A 86 -12.63 16.92 5.21
C ARG A 86 -12.43 16.11 3.93
N ASN A 87 -12.95 16.57 2.82
CA ASN A 87 -12.69 15.97 1.51
C ASN A 87 -11.21 16.07 1.14
N THR A 88 -10.56 17.18 1.42
CA THR A 88 -9.12 17.36 1.23
C THR A 88 -8.31 16.37 2.07
N TYR A 89 -8.65 16.20 3.35
CA TYR A 89 -7.98 15.24 4.22
C TYR A 89 -8.16 13.80 3.74
N GLN A 90 -9.36 13.45 3.29
CA GLN A 90 -9.60 12.11 2.73
C GLN A 90 -8.78 11.87 1.46
N CYS A 91 -8.68 12.84 0.57
CA CYS A 91 -7.84 12.73 -0.62
C CYS A 91 -6.37 12.48 -0.27
N ALA A 92 -5.85 13.09 0.79
CA ALA A 92 -4.50 12.86 1.28
C ALA A 92 -4.35 11.48 1.93
N MET A 93 -5.28 11.07 2.79
CA MET A 93 -5.22 9.82 3.54
C MET A 93 -5.52 8.60 2.66
N GLY A 94 -6.41 8.72 1.67
CA GLY A 94 -6.71 7.63 0.74
C GLY A 94 -5.48 7.14 -0.04
N LYS A 95 -4.53 8.04 -0.31
CA LYS A 95 -3.26 7.70 -0.96
C LYS A 95 -2.29 6.93 -0.05
N GLN A 96 -2.52 6.94 1.25
CA GLN A 96 -1.70 6.29 2.29
C GLN A 96 -2.38 5.06 2.90
N ALA A 97 -3.56 4.69 2.40
CA ALA A 97 -4.32 3.56 2.89
C ALA A 97 -3.63 2.24 2.53
N ILE A 98 -3.68 1.29 3.47
CA ILE A 98 -3.20 -0.07 3.24
C ILE A 98 -4.31 -0.88 2.58
N GLY A 99 -3.97 -1.61 1.52
CA GLY A 99 -4.92 -2.43 0.77
C GLY A 99 -4.24 -3.43 -0.14
N ALA A 100 -4.80 -3.66 -1.31
CA ALA A 100 -4.21 -4.45 -2.38
C ALA A 100 -3.66 -3.52 -3.47
N ILE A 101 -2.36 -3.61 -3.77
CA ILE A 101 -1.69 -2.71 -4.72
C ILE A 101 -1.78 -3.19 -6.18
N GLY A 102 -1.91 -4.49 -6.39
CA GLY A 102 -1.97 -5.11 -7.72
C GLY A 102 -2.21 -6.60 -7.65
N TYR A 103 -2.62 -7.20 -8.75
CA TYR A 103 -2.81 -8.66 -8.82
C TYR A 103 -1.49 -9.43 -8.68
N ASN A 104 -0.37 -8.79 -9.02
CA ASN A 104 0.97 -9.36 -8.92
C ASN A 104 1.68 -9.02 -7.59
N GLN A 105 0.95 -8.53 -6.58
CA GLN A 105 1.54 -8.05 -5.33
C GLN A 105 2.41 -9.09 -4.60
N LEU A 106 2.07 -10.38 -4.68
CA LEU A 106 2.83 -11.47 -4.06
C LEU A 106 4.11 -11.82 -4.82
N ASN A 107 4.21 -11.45 -6.08
CA ASN A 107 5.38 -11.71 -6.93
C ASN A 107 6.34 -10.51 -7.00
N ARG A 108 6.01 -9.40 -6.37
CA ARG A 108 6.82 -8.20 -6.33
C ARG A 108 7.85 -8.28 -5.20
N ILE A 109 9.07 -7.83 -5.48
CA ILE A 109 10.13 -7.65 -4.48
C ILE A 109 10.42 -6.16 -4.35
N ASP A 110 9.51 -5.44 -3.70
CA ASP A 110 9.67 -4.02 -3.40
C ASP A 110 10.49 -3.82 -2.12
N THR A 111 11.08 -2.64 -1.96
CA THR A 111 11.86 -2.30 -0.75
C THR A 111 10.99 -2.39 0.50
N LEU A 112 9.75 -1.92 0.40
CA LEU A 112 8.75 -1.98 1.46
C LEU A 112 7.36 -2.12 0.83
N LEU A 113 6.60 -3.10 1.28
CA LEU A 113 5.26 -3.38 0.80
C LEU A 113 4.34 -3.67 1.97
N TYR A 114 3.21 -2.97 2.03
CA TYR A 114 2.13 -3.21 2.98
C TYR A 114 0.95 -3.85 2.24
N LEU A 115 0.51 -5.01 2.70
CA LEU A 115 -0.62 -5.73 2.14
C LEU A 115 -1.68 -5.93 3.22
N MET A 116 -2.92 -5.55 2.93
CA MET A 116 -4.04 -5.90 3.81
C MET A 116 -4.39 -7.39 3.63
N VAL A 117 -4.59 -8.09 4.73
CA VAL A 117 -4.85 -9.54 4.69
C VAL A 117 -6.24 -9.84 4.13
N TYR A 118 -7.25 -9.06 4.54
CA TYR A 118 -8.65 -9.21 4.11
C TYR A 118 -9.21 -7.90 3.56
N PRO A 119 -8.74 -7.42 2.39
CA PRO A 119 -9.28 -6.21 1.80
C PRO A 119 -10.73 -6.43 1.36
N GLN A 120 -11.59 -5.44 1.57
CA GLN A 120 -12.99 -5.48 1.24
C GLN A 120 -13.36 -4.31 0.33
N LYS A 121 -14.21 -4.57 -0.66
CA LYS A 121 -14.78 -3.49 -1.44
C LYS A 121 -15.68 -2.62 -0.55
N PRO A 122 -15.72 -1.31 -0.75
CA PRO A 122 -16.60 -0.45 0.01
C PRO A 122 -18.07 -0.85 -0.15
N MET A 123 -18.83 -0.86 0.95
CA MET A 123 -20.28 -1.12 0.91
C MET A 123 -21.02 -0.03 0.14
N VAL A 124 -20.63 1.23 0.33
CA VAL A 124 -21.16 2.37 -0.42
C VAL A 124 -20.24 2.67 -1.58
N SER A 125 -20.73 2.43 -2.78
CA SER A 125 -19.99 2.64 -4.03
C SER A 125 -20.26 4.02 -4.62
N THR A 126 -19.34 4.47 -5.46
CA THR A 126 -19.50 5.67 -6.31
C THR A 126 -19.26 5.26 -7.76
N LYS A 127 -19.71 6.11 -8.68
CA LYS A 127 -19.45 5.87 -10.11
C LYS A 127 -17.96 5.81 -10.43
N THR A 128 -17.17 6.62 -9.76
CA THR A 128 -15.71 6.62 -9.90
C THR A 128 -15.09 5.29 -9.47
N ILE A 129 -15.54 4.70 -8.36
CA ILE A 129 -15.08 3.39 -7.88
C ILE A 129 -15.24 2.32 -8.96
N GLU A 130 -16.40 2.30 -9.62
CA GLU A 130 -16.70 1.34 -10.69
C GLU A 130 -15.82 1.59 -11.93
N LEU A 131 -15.67 2.86 -12.34
CA LEU A 131 -14.93 3.23 -13.55
C LEU A 131 -13.43 2.96 -13.45
N ILE A 132 -12.83 3.20 -12.30
CA ILE A 132 -11.39 2.96 -12.09
C ILE A 132 -11.08 1.54 -11.62
N GLY A 133 -12.11 0.73 -11.33
CA GLY A 133 -11.94 -0.64 -10.83
C GLY A 133 -11.38 -0.73 -9.41
N TYR A 134 -11.63 0.29 -8.57
CA TYR A 134 -11.17 0.30 -7.18
C TYR A 134 -11.78 -0.84 -6.35
N ASP A 135 -12.95 -1.32 -6.69
CA ASP A 135 -13.63 -2.47 -6.10
C ASP A 135 -12.88 -3.79 -6.29
N LYS A 136 -12.03 -3.88 -7.33
CA LYS A 136 -11.23 -5.07 -7.64
C LYS A 136 -9.92 -5.13 -6.84
N LEU A 137 -9.37 -3.97 -6.48
CA LEU A 137 -8.16 -3.82 -5.67
C LEU A 137 -8.44 -2.79 -4.56
N PRO A 138 -9.26 -3.14 -3.57
CA PRO A 138 -9.68 -2.20 -2.55
C PRO A 138 -8.57 -1.94 -1.53
N ALA A 139 -8.69 -0.80 -0.82
CA ALA A 139 -7.78 -0.42 0.25
C ALA A 139 -8.57 -0.07 1.52
N GLY A 140 -9.02 -1.08 2.22
CA GLY A 140 -9.76 -0.92 3.46
C GLY A 140 -10.68 -2.08 3.79
N GLN A 141 -11.43 -1.92 4.83
CA GLN A 141 -12.42 -2.86 5.33
C GLN A 141 -13.68 -2.13 5.76
N ASN A 142 -14.83 -2.81 5.69
CA ASN A 142 -16.07 -2.30 6.26
C ASN A 142 -16.12 -2.66 7.74
N ALA A 143 -16.38 -1.67 8.59
CA ALA A 143 -16.42 -1.85 10.04
C ALA A 143 -17.85 -1.66 10.57
N MET A 144 -18.20 -2.43 11.58
CA MET A 144 -19.34 -2.14 12.43
C MET A 144 -18.93 -1.11 13.48
N VAL A 145 -19.52 0.07 13.45
CA VAL A 145 -19.15 1.20 14.32
C VAL A 145 -20.27 1.55 15.26
N ALA A 146 -19.98 1.65 16.55
CA ALA A 146 -20.86 2.30 17.51
C ALA A 146 -20.45 3.77 17.68
N VAL A 147 -21.39 4.69 17.45
CA VAL A 147 -21.16 6.12 17.65
C VAL A 147 -21.67 6.48 19.04
N MET A 148 -20.77 6.54 20.00
CA MET A 148 -21.09 6.82 21.39
C MET A 148 -19.82 7.21 22.14
N SER A 149 -19.96 7.85 23.30
CA SER A 149 -18.85 7.97 24.24
C SER A 149 -18.73 6.67 25.04
N PHE A 150 -17.55 6.10 25.05
CA PHE A 150 -17.28 4.84 25.75
C PHE A 150 -15.94 4.93 26.49
N SER A 151 -15.98 4.74 27.82
CA SER A 151 -14.81 4.70 28.73
C SER A 151 -13.94 5.96 28.80
N GLY A 152 -14.24 7.02 28.05
CA GLY A 152 -13.45 8.27 28.02
C GLY A 152 -12.11 8.17 27.26
N TYR A 153 -11.79 7.03 26.66
CA TYR A 153 -10.58 6.84 25.83
C TYR A 153 -10.84 7.07 24.35
N ASP A 154 -12.01 7.57 23.97
CA ASP A 154 -12.47 7.89 22.63
C ASP A 154 -12.59 9.40 22.37
N ILE A 155 -12.03 10.24 23.26
CA ILE A 155 -12.05 11.69 23.15
C ILE A 155 -10.95 12.18 22.20
N GLU A 156 -11.17 13.34 21.55
CA GLU A 156 -10.20 13.99 20.64
C GLU A 156 -9.71 13.09 19.49
N ASP A 157 -10.63 12.55 18.69
CA ASP A 157 -10.35 11.69 17.55
C ASP A 157 -9.70 10.33 17.91
N ALA A 158 -9.92 9.84 19.12
CA ALA A 158 -9.52 8.50 19.52
C ALA A 158 -10.59 7.46 19.19
N LEU A 159 -10.14 6.22 18.99
CA LEU A 159 -10.98 5.05 18.73
C LEU A 159 -10.78 4.00 19.82
N VAL A 160 -11.84 3.30 20.17
CA VAL A 160 -11.78 2.09 20.99
C VAL A 160 -12.02 0.89 20.07
N MET A 161 -11.12 -0.06 20.09
CA MET A 161 -11.17 -1.24 19.20
C MET A 161 -11.58 -2.49 19.98
N ASN A 162 -12.34 -3.35 19.31
CA ASN A 162 -12.70 -4.65 19.84
C ASN A 162 -11.56 -5.64 19.63
N CYS A 163 -11.01 -6.19 20.73
CA CYS A 163 -9.92 -7.17 20.69
C CYS A 163 -10.27 -8.39 19.84
N ALA A 164 -11.49 -8.92 19.98
CA ALA A 164 -11.92 -10.09 19.22
C ALA A 164 -12.03 -9.82 17.70
N SER A 165 -12.38 -8.59 17.29
CA SER A 165 -12.36 -8.20 15.88
C SER A 165 -10.94 -8.18 15.33
N LEU A 166 -9.98 -7.66 16.10
CA LEU A 166 -8.56 -7.67 15.74
C LEU A 166 -8.02 -9.11 15.62
N ASP A 167 -8.41 -9.99 16.55
CA ASP A 167 -8.01 -11.40 16.54
C ASP A 167 -8.58 -12.15 15.33
N ARG A 168 -9.79 -11.79 14.89
CA ARG A 168 -10.40 -12.31 13.65
C ARG A 168 -9.79 -11.75 12.37
N GLY A 169 -8.89 -10.76 12.47
CA GLY A 169 -8.16 -10.22 11.34
C GLY A 169 -8.58 -8.85 10.87
N PHE A 170 -9.43 -8.13 11.60
CA PHE A 170 -9.77 -6.75 11.26
C PHE A 170 -8.53 -5.86 11.33
N GLY A 171 -8.27 -5.12 10.24
CA GLY A 171 -7.11 -4.24 10.12
C GLY A 171 -5.74 -4.96 10.03
N ARG A 172 -5.70 -6.28 10.01
CA ARG A 172 -4.45 -7.05 9.92
C ARG A 172 -3.77 -6.82 8.59
N CYS A 173 -2.46 -6.57 8.62
CA CYS A 173 -1.65 -6.38 7.42
C CYS A 173 -0.37 -7.22 7.47
N GLN A 174 0.16 -7.50 6.30
CA GLN A 174 1.49 -8.07 6.11
C GLN A 174 2.44 -6.96 5.65
N VAL A 175 3.60 -6.89 6.29
CA VAL A 175 4.67 -5.97 5.91
C VAL A 175 5.79 -6.79 5.32
N MET A 176 6.10 -6.56 4.07
CA MET A 176 7.18 -7.21 3.36
C MET A 176 8.33 -6.23 3.16
N ARG A 177 9.52 -6.62 3.59
CA ARG A 177 10.75 -5.83 3.47
C ARG A 177 11.79 -6.60 2.68
N LYS A 178 12.29 -5.98 1.63
CA LYS A 178 13.44 -6.49 0.90
C LYS A 178 14.72 -6.14 1.65
N GLN A 179 15.52 -7.14 1.89
CA GLN A 179 16.92 -6.99 2.29
C GLN A 179 17.80 -7.50 1.16
N SER A 180 18.85 -6.77 0.80
CA SER A 180 19.71 -7.14 -0.30
C SER A 180 21.18 -6.99 0.05
N THR A 181 21.99 -7.88 -0.45
CA THR A 181 23.45 -7.80 -0.37
C THR A 181 24.08 -8.19 -1.69
N VAL A 182 25.19 -7.54 -2.02
CA VAL A 182 25.99 -7.86 -3.19
C VAL A 182 27.28 -8.53 -2.73
N LEU A 183 27.64 -9.64 -3.35
CA LEU A 183 28.94 -10.28 -3.18
C LEU A 183 29.94 -9.57 -4.12
N ARG A 184 30.72 -8.68 -3.54
CA ARG A 184 31.64 -7.82 -4.30
C ARG A 184 32.85 -8.59 -4.80
N LYS A 185 33.28 -8.27 -6.00
CA LYS A 185 34.54 -8.67 -6.59
C LYS A 185 35.51 -7.50 -6.50
N TYR A 186 36.68 -7.72 -5.97
CA TYR A 186 37.70 -6.68 -5.74
C TYR A 186 38.75 -6.68 -6.84
N ALA A 187 39.44 -5.54 -7.00
CA ALA A 187 40.46 -5.36 -8.07
C ALA A 187 41.66 -6.33 -7.98
N ASN A 188 41.95 -6.82 -6.75
CA ASN A 188 42.99 -7.82 -6.52
C ASN A 188 42.58 -9.26 -6.82
N GLY A 189 41.39 -9.47 -7.42
CA GLY A 189 40.86 -10.79 -7.78
C GLY A 189 40.21 -11.55 -6.63
N THR A 190 40.18 -11.01 -5.42
CA THR A 190 39.45 -11.58 -4.31
C THR A 190 37.94 -11.23 -4.41
N PHE A 191 37.08 -11.98 -3.76
CA PHE A 191 35.64 -11.75 -3.77
C PHE A 191 35.00 -12.09 -2.42
N ASP A 192 33.89 -11.46 -2.14
CA ASP A 192 33.01 -11.83 -1.01
C ASP A 192 32.45 -13.22 -1.24
N ARG A 193 32.25 -13.98 -0.18
CA ARG A 193 31.66 -15.30 -0.26
C ARG A 193 30.54 -15.48 0.76
N LEU A 194 29.67 -16.42 0.48
CA LEU A 194 28.75 -16.99 1.46
C LEU A 194 29.47 -18.13 2.20
N ALA A 195 29.18 -18.28 3.46
CA ALA A 195 29.78 -19.32 4.27
C ALA A 195 28.71 -20.00 5.10
N ASP A 196 28.94 -21.26 5.38
CA ASP A 196 28.12 -22.08 6.26
C ASP A 196 28.07 -21.50 7.69
N ALA A 197 27.10 -21.95 8.46
CA ALA A 197 26.96 -21.54 9.85
C ALA A 197 28.20 -21.95 10.67
N PRO A 198 28.75 -21.05 11.49
CA PRO A 198 29.80 -21.44 12.44
C PRO A 198 29.23 -22.40 13.49
N VAL A 199 29.92 -23.51 13.72
CA VAL A 199 29.52 -24.54 14.64
C VAL A 199 30.25 -24.44 15.99
N ASN A 200 29.64 -24.93 17.06
CA ASN A 200 30.25 -25.08 18.38
C ASN A 200 31.15 -26.32 18.44
N GLU A 201 31.76 -26.61 19.60
CA GLU A 201 32.61 -27.76 19.83
C GLU A 201 31.86 -29.08 19.66
N HIS A 202 30.53 -29.10 19.69
CA HIS A 202 29.67 -30.25 19.52
C HIS A 202 29.16 -30.44 18.08
N GLY A 203 29.58 -29.58 17.14
CA GLY A 203 29.16 -29.64 15.73
C GLY A 203 27.79 -29.03 15.44
N GLU A 204 27.16 -28.36 16.41
CA GLU A 204 25.87 -27.70 16.25
C GLU A 204 26.08 -26.23 15.83
N PRO A 205 25.20 -25.66 14.99
CA PRO A 205 25.28 -24.25 14.62
C PRO A 205 25.09 -23.36 15.86
N LEU A 206 25.80 -22.25 15.92
CA LEU A 206 25.57 -21.26 16.97
C LEU A 206 24.14 -20.71 16.84
N ARG A 207 23.41 -20.53 17.95
CA ARG A 207 22.01 -20.11 18.00
C ARG A 207 21.64 -18.98 17.01
N ARG A 208 22.50 -17.99 16.84
CA ARG A 208 22.25 -16.87 15.92
C ARG A 208 22.28 -17.26 14.44
N PHE A 209 22.80 -18.42 14.09
CA PHE A 209 22.98 -18.93 12.75
C PHE A 209 22.08 -20.15 12.46
N GLU A 210 21.19 -20.48 13.40
CA GLU A 210 20.31 -21.66 13.31
C GLU A 210 19.35 -21.60 12.12
N ALA A 211 18.95 -20.38 11.71
CA ALA A 211 18.08 -20.16 10.56
C ALA A 211 18.78 -20.30 9.19
N LEU A 212 20.10 -20.53 9.15
CA LEU A 212 20.86 -20.66 7.89
C LEU A 212 20.83 -22.09 7.36
N GLU A 213 20.73 -22.22 6.06
CA GLU A 213 21.00 -23.45 5.34
C GLU A 213 22.51 -23.60 5.04
N ALA A 214 22.91 -24.76 4.51
CA ALA A 214 24.31 -25.08 4.20
C ALA A 214 24.96 -24.12 3.17
N ASP A 215 24.19 -23.40 2.39
CA ASP A 215 24.68 -22.38 1.44
C ASP A 215 24.95 -21.01 2.09
N GLY A 216 24.65 -20.85 3.38
CA GLY A 216 24.84 -19.61 4.13
C GLY A 216 23.71 -18.59 3.94
N ILE A 217 22.55 -19.00 3.44
CA ILE A 217 21.35 -18.19 3.28
C ILE A 217 20.19 -18.88 4.01
N SER A 218 19.31 -18.11 4.66
CA SER A 218 18.08 -18.67 5.23
C SER A 218 17.07 -18.96 4.13
N GLY A 219 16.51 -20.16 4.13
CA GLY A 219 15.51 -20.60 3.16
C GLY A 219 14.14 -19.96 3.35
N ALA A 220 13.29 -20.08 2.32
CA ALA A 220 11.92 -19.59 2.38
C ALA A 220 11.11 -20.38 3.42
N GLY A 221 10.38 -19.67 4.29
CA GLY A 221 9.60 -20.24 5.38
C GLY A 221 10.30 -20.21 6.74
N GLU A 222 11.61 -19.94 6.79
CA GLU A 222 12.36 -19.87 8.03
C GLU A 222 11.90 -18.68 8.89
N ARG A 223 11.74 -18.93 10.18
CA ARG A 223 11.42 -17.93 11.20
C ARG A 223 12.67 -17.20 11.64
N LEU A 224 12.59 -15.90 11.71
CA LEU A 224 13.67 -15.03 12.19
C LEU A 224 13.27 -14.33 13.48
N GLU A 225 14.10 -14.49 14.51
CA GLU A 225 14.04 -13.74 15.75
C GLU A 225 15.00 -12.53 15.70
N PRO A 226 14.80 -11.51 16.57
CA PRO A 226 15.72 -10.39 16.65
C PRO A 226 17.17 -10.82 16.93
N GLY A 227 18.08 -10.51 16.02
CA GLY A 227 19.49 -10.86 16.10
C GLY A 227 19.91 -12.07 15.29
N ASP A 228 18.98 -12.87 14.75
CA ASP A 228 19.31 -14.00 13.89
C ASP A 228 19.97 -13.56 12.59
N VAL A 229 20.87 -14.36 12.11
CA VAL A 229 21.58 -14.14 10.85
C VAL A 229 20.82 -14.86 9.74
N TYR A 230 20.45 -14.15 8.71
CA TYR A 230 19.75 -14.70 7.55
C TYR A 230 20.61 -14.77 6.29
N ILE A 231 21.77 -14.10 6.25
CA ILE A 231 22.80 -14.25 5.21
C ILE A 231 24.17 -14.16 5.87
N ASN A 232 24.94 -15.23 5.78
CA ASN A 232 26.28 -15.30 6.33
C ASN A 232 27.34 -14.96 5.28
N LYS A 233 27.54 -13.67 5.10
CA LYS A 233 28.53 -13.11 4.19
C LYS A 233 29.90 -13.02 4.86
N GLN A 234 30.96 -13.35 4.12
CA GLN A 234 32.35 -13.16 4.51
C GLN A 234 33.06 -12.26 3.49
N ILE A 235 33.88 -11.37 4.02
CA ILE A 235 34.67 -10.38 3.25
C ILE A 235 36.15 -10.72 3.40
N PRO A 236 36.95 -10.73 2.30
CA PRO A 236 38.39 -10.97 2.37
C PRO A 236 39.09 -9.83 3.14
N THR A 237 40.01 -10.18 4.03
CA THR A 237 40.71 -9.22 4.90
C THR A 237 41.67 -8.33 4.09
N ASN A 238 42.24 -8.84 2.98
CA ASN A 238 43.21 -8.18 2.14
C ASN A 238 42.60 -7.56 0.87
N ALA A 239 41.36 -7.13 0.93
CA ALA A 239 40.65 -6.57 -0.24
C ALA A 239 41.30 -5.30 -0.84
N ASN A 240 42.12 -4.56 -0.06
CA ASN A 240 42.78 -3.31 -0.46
C ASN A 240 44.26 -3.47 -0.79
N ASP A 241 44.86 -4.63 -0.64
CA ASP A 241 46.28 -4.83 -0.96
C ASP A 241 46.50 -4.96 -2.46
N ASN A 242 46.96 -3.86 -3.07
CA ASN A 242 47.34 -3.78 -4.50
C ASN A 242 48.65 -4.47 -4.83
N SER A 243 49.30 -5.21 -3.94
CA SER A 243 50.56 -5.91 -4.18
C SER A 243 50.29 -7.20 -4.91
N ALA A 244 50.04 -7.09 -6.22
CA ALA A 244 49.79 -8.21 -7.14
C ALA A 244 50.95 -9.23 -7.26
N GLY A 245 52.05 -9.00 -6.57
CA GLY A 245 53.25 -9.86 -6.64
C GLY A 245 53.41 -10.83 -5.46
N THR A 246 52.69 -10.69 -4.36
CA THR A 246 52.93 -11.47 -3.14
C THR A 246 51.83 -12.49 -2.80
N MET A 247 50.84 -12.57 -3.65
CA MET A 247 49.61 -13.39 -3.40
C MET A 247 49.73 -14.87 -3.77
N LEU A 248 50.83 -15.33 -4.33
CA LEU A 248 50.97 -16.72 -4.81
C LEU A 248 51.06 -17.75 -3.67
N ASN A 249 51.29 -17.35 -2.41
CA ASN A 249 51.48 -18.30 -1.30
C ASN A 249 50.82 -17.95 0.05
N SER A 250 49.98 -16.89 0.18
CA SER A 250 49.27 -16.62 1.39
C SER A 250 47.80 -17.03 1.26
N ALA A 251 47.32 -17.89 2.15
CA ALA A 251 45.91 -18.25 2.22
C ALA A 251 45.05 -16.99 2.45
N ILE A 252 44.04 -16.78 1.59
CA ILE A 252 43.11 -15.66 1.73
C ILE A 252 42.35 -15.84 3.02
N THR A 253 42.50 -14.90 3.95
CA THR A 253 41.74 -14.87 5.21
C THR A 253 40.48 -14.08 5.05
N TYR A 254 39.38 -14.56 5.61
CA TYR A 254 38.06 -13.94 5.53
C TYR A 254 37.59 -13.47 6.90
N LYS A 255 36.90 -12.31 6.90
CA LYS A 255 36.23 -11.76 8.08
C LYS A 255 34.73 -11.93 7.92
N ASN A 256 34.06 -12.36 9.00
CA ASN A 256 32.60 -12.47 9.00
C ASN A 256 31.94 -11.08 8.95
N ALA A 257 30.99 -10.93 8.03
CA ALA A 257 30.16 -9.75 7.84
C ALA A 257 28.69 -10.17 7.65
N PRO A 258 28.10 -10.91 8.62
CA PRO A 258 26.77 -11.45 8.49
C PRO A 258 25.71 -10.35 8.47
N LEU A 259 24.62 -10.60 7.74
CA LEU A 259 23.42 -9.79 7.80
C LEU A 259 22.48 -10.36 8.85
N SER A 260 22.21 -9.58 9.88
CA SER A 260 21.33 -9.97 10.98
C SER A 260 19.99 -9.25 10.91
N TYR A 261 18.96 -9.95 11.39
CA TYR A 261 17.62 -9.44 11.51
C TYR A 261 17.52 -8.43 12.67
N LYS A 262 17.16 -7.18 12.38
CA LYS A 262 17.20 -6.08 13.35
C LYS A 262 15.81 -5.66 13.86
N SER A 263 14.73 -6.22 13.34
CA SER A 263 13.39 -5.87 13.81
C SER A 263 13.13 -6.46 15.20
N PRO A 264 12.44 -5.75 16.10
CA PRO A 264 12.08 -6.28 17.41
C PRO A 264 10.96 -7.33 17.36
N VAL A 265 10.24 -7.43 16.24
CA VAL A 265 9.15 -8.38 16.02
C VAL A 265 9.66 -9.51 15.14
N GLU A 266 9.25 -10.74 15.43
CA GLU A 266 9.58 -11.91 14.61
C GLU A 266 9.15 -11.72 13.14
N GLY A 267 9.87 -12.35 12.24
CA GLY A 267 9.57 -12.33 10.81
C GLY A 267 9.81 -13.70 10.20
N TYR A 268 9.40 -13.84 8.95
CA TYR A 268 9.57 -15.07 8.16
C TYR A 268 10.21 -14.70 6.83
N ILE A 269 11.13 -15.52 6.37
CA ILE A 269 11.64 -15.43 5.00
C ILE A 269 10.52 -15.86 4.06
N ASP A 270 10.05 -14.93 3.21
CA ASP A 270 8.99 -15.21 2.24
C ASP A 270 9.56 -15.72 0.93
N GLN A 271 10.58 -15.04 0.41
CA GLN A 271 11.24 -15.39 -0.85
C GLN A 271 12.74 -15.03 -0.79
N VAL A 272 13.53 -15.82 -1.48
CA VAL A 272 14.95 -15.54 -1.73
C VAL A 272 15.18 -15.50 -3.22
N LEU A 273 15.81 -14.43 -3.70
CA LEU A 273 16.20 -14.25 -5.09
C LEU A 273 17.70 -14.08 -5.19
N ILE A 274 18.33 -14.90 -6.00
CA ILE A 274 19.75 -14.78 -6.37
C ILE A 274 19.80 -14.37 -7.83
N SER A 275 20.53 -13.30 -8.13
CA SER A 275 20.66 -12.73 -9.46
C SER A 275 22.05 -12.11 -9.61
N ASP A 276 22.42 -11.76 -10.81
CA ASP A 276 23.62 -11.00 -11.07
C ASP A 276 23.32 -9.52 -11.28
N THR A 277 24.27 -8.67 -10.94
CA THR A 277 24.24 -7.23 -11.22
C THR A 277 24.81 -6.98 -12.62
N ASP A 278 24.58 -5.76 -13.15
CA ASP A 278 25.16 -5.31 -14.43
C ASP A 278 26.70 -5.38 -14.46
N SER A 279 27.35 -5.47 -13.29
CA SER A 279 28.80 -5.58 -13.10
C SER A 279 29.27 -7.02 -12.83
N ASP A 280 28.50 -8.03 -13.19
CA ASP A 280 28.78 -9.48 -12.98
C ASP A 280 29.10 -9.83 -11.52
N GLN A 281 28.40 -9.20 -10.58
CA GLN A 281 28.50 -9.51 -9.16
C GLN A 281 27.18 -10.15 -8.70
N THR A 282 27.28 -11.17 -7.88
CA THR A 282 26.11 -11.87 -7.37
C THR A 282 25.34 -11.01 -6.37
N LEU A 283 24.05 -10.85 -6.62
CA LEU A 283 23.09 -10.12 -5.79
C LEU A 283 22.13 -11.10 -5.12
N VAL A 284 22.10 -11.08 -3.80
CA VAL A 284 21.15 -11.86 -3.01
C VAL A 284 20.10 -10.91 -2.44
N LYS A 285 18.84 -11.22 -2.69
CA LYS A 285 17.67 -10.49 -2.12
C LYS A 285 16.86 -11.47 -1.28
N SER A 286 16.62 -11.13 -0.03
CA SER A 286 15.70 -11.83 0.86
C SER A 286 14.50 -10.95 1.14
N LEU A 287 13.30 -11.45 0.89
CA LEU A 287 12.05 -10.79 1.22
C LEU A 287 11.57 -11.33 2.57
N ILE A 288 11.50 -10.45 3.56
CA ILE A 288 11.09 -10.80 4.93
C ILE A 288 9.68 -10.30 5.17
N ARG A 289 8.80 -11.21 5.60
CA ARG A 289 7.41 -10.96 5.91
C ARG A 289 7.19 -10.86 7.40
N GLN A 290 6.46 -9.84 7.83
CA GLN A 290 5.90 -9.70 9.17
C GLN A 290 4.39 -9.57 9.07
N THR A 291 3.65 -10.24 9.94
CA THR A 291 2.22 -10.00 10.10
C THR A 291 2.01 -9.05 11.27
N ARG A 292 1.28 -7.96 11.03
CA ARG A 292 0.94 -6.97 12.04
C ARG A 292 -0.56 -6.93 12.24
N ARG A 293 -0.99 -6.94 13.49
CA ARG A 293 -2.35 -6.56 13.89
C ARG A 293 -2.32 -5.10 14.37
N PRO A 294 -3.45 -4.38 14.30
CA PRO A 294 -3.51 -3.02 14.83
C PRO A 294 -3.11 -2.96 16.31
N GLU A 295 -2.37 -1.91 16.65
CA GLU A 295 -1.85 -1.65 17.99
C GLU A 295 -2.32 -0.26 18.47
N LEU A 296 -2.13 0.02 19.77
CA LEU A 296 -2.36 1.34 20.33
C LEU A 296 -1.50 2.37 19.60
N GLY A 297 -2.12 3.47 19.18
CA GLY A 297 -1.44 4.52 18.41
C GLY A 297 -1.57 4.39 16.90
N ASP A 298 -2.07 3.27 16.38
CA ASP A 298 -2.34 3.13 14.94
C ASP A 298 -3.51 4.01 14.51
N LYS A 299 -3.41 4.54 13.28
CA LYS A 299 -4.35 5.49 12.74
C LYS A 299 -5.34 4.82 11.78
N PHE A 300 -6.61 5.04 12.03
CA PHE A 300 -7.71 4.68 11.14
C PHE A 300 -8.44 5.92 10.64
N SER A 301 -9.08 5.81 9.50
CA SER A 301 -9.88 6.90 8.94
C SER A 301 -11.07 6.35 8.16
N SER A 302 -12.19 7.07 8.22
CA SER A 302 -13.30 6.89 7.29
C SER A 302 -12.99 7.59 5.96
N ARG A 303 -13.80 7.32 4.91
CA ARG A 303 -13.70 8.03 3.63
C ARG A 303 -14.22 9.48 3.68
N HIS A 304 -14.52 10.00 4.87
CA HIS A 304 -15.00 11.37 5.11
C HIS A 304 -13.95 12.25 5.81
N GLY A 305 -12.69 11.83 5.82
CA GLY A 305 -11.61 12.60 6.44
C GLY A 305 -11.63 12.62 7.96
N GLN A 306 -12.35 11.71 8.58
CA GLN A 306 -12.41 11.54 10.02
C GLN A 306 -11.35 10.54 10.45
N LYS A 307 -10.16 11.05 10.74
CA LYS A 307 -9.05 10.25 11.24
C LYS A 307 -9.22 10.01 12.74
N GLY A 308 -8.89 8.81 13.18
CA GLY A 308 -8.85 8.45 14.59
C GLY A 308 -7.64 7.59 14.91
N VAL A 309 -7.16 7.68 16.13
CA VAL A 309 -6.03 6.89 16.66
C VAL A 309 -6.56 5.91 17.68
N ILE A 310 -6.09 4.66 17.66
CA ILE A 310 -6.49 3.66 18.66
C ILE A 310 -6.01 4.12 20.04
N GLY A 311 -6.95 4.43 20.93
CA GLY A 311 -6.69 4.82 22.31
C GLY A 311 -6.80 3.67 23.29
N LEU A 312 -7.66 2.69 22.98
CA LEU A 312 -7.89 1.52 23.83
C LEU A 312 -8.29 0.31 22.99
N ILE A 313 -7.85 -0.88 23.42
CA ILE A 313 -8.30 -2.17 22.89
C ILE A 313 -9.00 -2.91 24.03
N VAL A 314 -10.27 -3.26 23.82
CA VAL A 314 -11.15 -3.81 24.86
C VAL A 314 -11.58 -5.24 24.50
N PRO A 315 -11.59 -6.17 25.45
CA PRO A 315 -12.17 -7.50 25.25
C PRO A 315 -13.63 -7.43 24.81
N GLN A 316 -14.08 -8.37 23.99
CA GLN A 316 -15.46 -8.38 23.48
C GLN A 316 -16.52 -8.37 24.57
N ALA A 317 -16.24 -8.99 25.72
CA ALA A 317 -17.15 -9.05 26.87
C ALA A 317 -17.48 -7.67 27.44
N ASP A 318 -16.54 -6.72 27.33
CA ASP A 318 -16.67 -5.36 27.85
C ASP A 318 -17.12 -4.37 26.78
N MET A 319 -17.34 -4.83 25.53
CA MET A 319 -17.83 -3.98 24.44
C MET A 319 -19.34 -3.76 24.53
N PRO A 320 -19.85 -2.60 24.09
CA PRO A 320 -21.29 -2.41 23.94
C PRO A 320 -21.85 -3.38 22.89
N PHE A 321 -23.14 -3.69 22.99
CA PHE A 321 -23.85 -4.56 22.06
C PHE A 321 -25.25 -4.01 21.79
N ASN A 322 -25.83 -4.38 20.66
CA ASN A 322 -27.19 -4.01 20.28
C ASN A 322 -28.19 -5.07 20.75
N ASP A 323 -29.49 -4.82 20.50
CA ASP A 323 -30.59 -5.72 20.86
C ASP A 323 -30.48 -7.14 20.27
N GLN A 324 -29.70 -7.28 19.19
CA GLN A 324 -29.42 -8.55 18.53
C GLN A 324 -28.15 -9.24 19.06
N GLY A 325 -27.48 -8.65 20.04
CA GLY A 325 -26.22 -9.16 20.59
C GLY A 325 -24.99 -8.91 19.74
N ILE A 326 -25.06 -8.04 18.74
CA ILE A 326 -23.93 -7.71 17.87
C ILE A 326 -23.05 -6.68 18.56
N CYS A 327 -21.76 -7.01 18.72
CA CYS A 327 -20.75 -6.07 19.22
C CYS A 327 -20.08 -5.35 18.04
N PRO A 328 -19.77 -4.05 18.17
CA PRO A 328 -19.07 -3.30 17.14
C PRO A 328 -17.58 -3.71 17.04
N ASP A 329 -16.98 -3.46 15.90
CA ASP A 329 -15.53 -3.58 15.68
C ASP A 329 -14.78 -2.41 16.34
N THR A 330 -15.40 -1.25 16.31
CA THR A 330 -14.83 -0.02 16.89
C THR A 330 -15.92 0.88 17.46
N VAL A 331 -15.52 1.67 18.46
CA VAL A 331 -16.33 2.75 19.01
C VAL A 331 -15.66 4.08 18.74
N SER A 332 -16.43 5.07 18.33
CA SER A 332 -15.97 6.43 18.09
C SER A 332 -16.97 7.43 18.63
N TYR A 333 -16.48 8.53 19.20
CA TYR A 333 -17.31 9.63 19.67
C TYR A 333 -17.75 10.56 18.52
N THR A 334 -16.94 10.70 17.49
CA THR A 334 -17.25 11.55 16.35
C THR A 334 -18.23 10.88 15.41
N HIS A 335 -19.29 11.62 15.01
CA HIS A 335 -20.21 11.16 13.98
C HIS A 335 -19.45 10.76 12.70
N LEU A 336 -19.51 9.49 12.36
CA LEU A 336 -19.10 8.99 11.06
C LEU A 336 -20.26 9.27 10.10
N THR A 337 -20.33 10.49 9.58
CA THR A 337 -21.32 10.86 8.56
C THR A 337 -20.93 10.29 7.20
#